data_5c2be418025e8f9e5edfc938afa74a9d
#
_entry.id   5c2be418025e8f9e5edfc938afa74a9d
#
_cell.length_a   1.000
_cell.length_b   1.000
_cell.length_c   1.000
_cell.angle_alpha   90.00
_cell.angle_beta   90.00
_cell.angle_gamma   90.00
#
_symmetry.space_group_name_H-M   'P 1'
#
loop_
_entity.id
_entity.type
_entity.pdbx_description
1 polymer ?
#
loop_
_entity_poly.entity_id
_entity_poly.type
_entity_poly.pdbx_seq_one_letter_code
_entity_poly.pdbx_strand_id
1 'polypeptide(L)'
;MKSYKVYIHTFPNNKRYVGITSSSTLHRWGDHGQGYANQKLMWRAIQKYGWDNIQHIVIADNLTKKQACALEIQLIALFQSNKPRYGYNVSDGGNIPAPRSEETQRRITEKLRGRKLSEETKKKISKSHLGELNAFYGKKHT
;
A
#
# COMPACT_ATOMS: atom_id res chain seq x y z
N MET A 1 3.62 19.37 6.54
CA MET A 1 3.10 18.30 7.43
C MET A 1 2.34 17.27 6.57
N LYS A 2 2.50 15.95 6.79
CA LYS A 2 1.75 14.96 6.00
C LYS A 2 0.28 14.97 6.43
N SER A 3 -0.62 15.09 5.48
CA SER A 3 -2.07 14.99 5.65
C SER A 3 -2.53 13.56 5.39
N TYR A 4 -3.51 13.08 6.15
CA TYR A 4 -4.04 11.74 6.07
C TYR A 4 -5.52 11.74 5.70
N LYS A 5 -5.93 10.70 4.98
CA LYS A 5 -7.33 10.42 4.62
C LYS A 5 -7.76 9.11 5.25
N VAL A 6 -9.01 9.05 5.68
CA VAL A 6 -9.68 7.81 6.10
C VAL A 6 -10.76 7.47 5.09
N TYR A 7 -10.82 6.24 4.65
CA TYR A 7 -11.75 5.78 3.62
C TYR A 7 -12.35 4.41 3.95
N ILE A 8 -13.47 4.13 3.35
CA ILE A 8 -14.19 2.85 3.48
C ILE A 8 -14.45 2.28 2.09
N HIS A 9 -14.24 0.97 1.96
CA HIS A 9 -14.73 0.17 0.85
C HIS A 9 -15.88 -0.69 1.34
N THR A 10 -17.03 -0.59 0.70
CA THR A 10 -18.19 -1.43 0.98
C THR A 10 -18.42 -2.38 -0.20
N PHE A 11 -18.38 -3.67 0.09
CA PHE A 11 -18.52 -4.74 -0.89
C PHE A 11 -19.99 -5.11 -1.13
N PRO A 12 -20.33 -5.74 -2.26
CA PRO A 12 -21.70 -6.15 -2.56
C PRO A 12 -22.34 -7.07 -1.51
N ASN A 13 -21.54 -7.78 -0.72
CA ASN A 13 -22.00 -8.61 0.41
C ASN A 13 -22.11 -7.85 1.74
N ASN A 14 -22.10 -6.51 1.69
CA ASN A 14 -22.14 -5.59 2.84
C ASN A 14 -20.94 -5.66 3.79
N LYS A 15 -19.89 -6.43 3.46
CA LYS A 15 -18.64 -6.40 4.23
C LYS A 15 -17.87 -5.12 3.92
N ARG A 16 -17.17 -4.63 4.95
CA ARG A 16 -16.42 -3.37 4.86
C ARG A 16 -14.94 -3.55 5.09
N TYR A 17 -14.19 -2.66 4.50
CA TYR A 17 -12.77 -2.45 4.78
C TYR A 17 -12.56 -0.97 5.09
N VAL A 18 -11.94 -0.67 6.21
CA VAL A 18 -11.55 0.68 6.59
C VAL A 18 -10.05 0.83 6.40
N GLY A 19 -9.61 1.93 5.82
CA GLY A 19 -8.19 2.17 5.58
C GLY A 19 -7.81 3.64 5.73
N ILE A 20 -6.53 3.86 5.96
CA ILE A 20 -5.91 5.19 6.00
C ILE A 20 -4.79 5.30 4.98
N THR A 21 -4.59 6.50 4.47
CA THR A 21 -3.48 6.81 3.56
C THR A 21 -3.00 8.24 3.74
N SER A 22 -1.71 8.46 3.58
CA SER A 22 -1.10 9.80 3.42
C SER A 22 -0.82 10.13 1.95
N SER A 23 -1.15 9.24 1.04
CA SER A 23 -1.05 9.41 -0.41
C SER A 23 -2.41 9.73 -1.02
N SER A 24 -2.44 10.05 -2.31
CA SER A 24 -3.70 10.11 -3.04
C SER A 24 -4.41 8.76 -3.01
N THR A 25 -5.73 8.76 -3.07
CA THR A 25 -6.53 7.53 -3.12
C THR A 25 -6.19 6.70 -4.34
N LEU A 26 -5.95 7.35 -5.49
CA LEU A 26 -5.54 6.69 -6.72
C LEU A 26 -4.23 5.92 -6.54
N HIS A 27 -3.23 6.54 -5.91
CA HIS A 27 -1.95 5.87 -5.63
C HIS A 27 -2.10 4.72 -4.62
N ARG A 28 -2.91 4.93 -3.56
CA ARG A 28 -3.12 3.91 -2.51
C ARG A 28 -3.92 2.71 -3.00
N TRP A 29 -4.95 2.93 -3.79
CA TRP A 29 -5.81 1.88 -4.31
C TRP A 29 -5.21 1.21 -5.54
N GLY A 30 -4.41 1.94 -6.34
CA GLY A 30 -3.88 1.47 -7.61
C GLY A 30 -4.98 1.30 -8.66
N ASP A 31 -4.58 0.88 -9.83
CA ASP A 31 -5.50 0.56 -10.91
C ASP A 31 -6.35 -0.67 -10.52
N HIS A 32 -7.68 -0.53 -10.59
CA HIS A 32 -8.63 -1.60 -10.25
C HIS A 32 -8.32 -2.33 -8.91
N GLY A 33 -7.84 -1.58 -7.90
CA GLY A 33 -7.55 -2.13 -6.57
C GLY A 33 -6.23 -2.86 -6.43
N GLN A 34 -5.33 -2.76 -7.41
CA GLN A 34 -4.01 -3.43 -7.37
C GLN A 34 -3.15 -3.03 -6.17
N GLY A 35 -3.39 -1.86 -5.57
CA GLY A 35 -2.74 -1.44 -4.33
C GLY A 35 -2.97 -2.40 -3.15
N TYR A 36 -3.90 -3.34 -3.27
CA TYR A 36 -4.22 -4.38 -2.28
C TYR A 36 -3.66 -5.77 -2.63
N ALA A 37 -2.90 -5.93 -3.70
CA ALA A 37 -2.42 -7.24 -4.17
C ALA A 37 -1.68 -8.04 -3.08
N ASN A 38 -0.97 -7.36 -2.17
CA ASN A 38 -0.26 -7.98 -1.05
C ASN A 38 -1.15 -8.27 0.17
N GLN A 39 -2.39 -7.84 0.18
CA GLN A 39 -3.37 -8.08 1.25
C GLN A 39 -4.31 -9.21 0.85
N LYS A 40 -3.90 -10.44 1.09
CA LYS A 40 -4.56 -11.66 0.57
C LYS A 40 -6.08 -11.69 0.74
N LEU A 41 -6.59 -11.28 1.90
CA LEU A 41 -8.02 -11.30 2.20
C LEU A 41 -8.78 -10.27 1.36
N MET A 42 -8.28 -9.04 1.34
CA MET A 42 -8.85 -7.94 0.57
C MET A 42 -8.74 -8.21 -0.93
N TRP A 43 -7.58 -8.67 -1.40
CA TRP A 43 -7.36 -8.98 -2.80
C TRP A 43 -8.29 -10.07 -3.34
N ARG A 44 -8.50 -11.16 -2.58
CA ARG A 44 -9.47 -12.21 -2.94
C ARG A 44 -10.89 -11.67 -3.06
N ALA A 45 -11.28 -10.76 -2.19
CA ALA A 45 -12.59 -10.12 -2.26
C ALA A 45 -12.72 -9.23 -3.50
N ILE A 46 -11.68 -8.44 -3.83
CA ILE A 46 -11.65 -7.62 -5.05
C ILE A 46 -11.76 -8.50 -6.31
N GLN A 47 -10.99 -9.60 -6.36
CA GLN A 47 -11.06 -10.54 -7.50
C GLN A 47 -12.44 -11.20 -7.63
N LYS A 48 -13.12 -11.47 -6.51
CA LYS A 48 -14.44 -12.10 -6.51
C LYS A 48 -15.55 -11.14 -6.97
N TYR A 49 -15.54 -9.91 -6.50
CA TYR A 49 -16.64 -8.96 -6.70
C TYR A 49 -16.40 -7.97 -7.84
N GLY A 50 -15.15 -7.77 -8.24
CA GLY A 50 -14.73 -6.71 -9.16
C GLY A 50 -14.61 -5.35 -8.46
N TRP A 51 -13.58 -4.59 -8.80
CA TRP A 51 -13.31 -3.27 -8.20
C TRP A 51 -14.46 -2.29 -8.39
N ASP A 52 -15.02 -2.24 -9.59
CA ASP A 52 -16.07 -1.29 -9.97
C ASP A 52 -17.42 -1.55 -9.28
N ASN A 53 -17.61 -2.74 -8.72
CA ASN A 53 -18.80 -3.11 -7.95
C ASN A 53 -18.65 -2.82 -6.45
N ILE A 54 -17.49 -2.33 -6.02
CA ILE A 54 -17.20 -1.97 -4.64
C ILE A 54 -17.41 -0.47 -4.49
N GLN A 55 -18.17 -0.05 -3.48
CA GLN A 55 -18.34 1.36 -3.17
C GLN A 55 -17.10 1.89 -2.44
N HIS A 56 -16.56 3.02 -2.89
CA HIS A 56 -15.38 3.67 -2.33
C HIS A 56 -15.74 5.06 -1.81
N ILE A 57 -15.57 5.29 -0.51
CA ILE A 57 -15.93 6.56 0.12
C ILE A 57 -14.76 7.05 0.98
N VAL A 58 -14.31 8.28 0.74
CA VAL A 58 -13.42 9.01 1.65
C VAL A 58 -14.28 9.65 2.74
N ILE A 59 -14.10 9.22 3.99
CA ILE A 59 -14.89 9.69 5.13
C ILE A 59 -14.34 10.99 5.68
N ALA A 60 -13.02 11.12 5.72
CA ALA A 60 -12.35 12.31 6.23
C ALA A 60 -11.01 12.51 5.52
N ASP A 61 -10.65 13.77 5.34
CA ASP A 61 -9.41 14.24 4.71
C ASP A 61 -8.73 15.29 5.61
N ASN A 62 -7.50 15.64 5.27
CA ASN A 62 -6.71 16.65 5.99
C ASN A 62 -6.51 16.36 7.49
N LEU A 63 -6.44 15.09 7.86
CA LEU A 63 -6.23 14.66 9.22
C LEU A 63 -4.73 14.59 9.57
N THR A 64 -4.42 14.84 10.83
CA THR A 64 -3.13 14.41 11.39
C THR A 64 -3.07 12.89 11.49
N LYS A 65 -1.86 12.33 11.59
CA LYS A 65 -1.66 10.88 11.78
C LYS A 65 -2.47 10.35 12.97
N LYS A 66 -2.43 11.06 14.10
CA LYS A 66 -3.12 10.68 15.34
C LYS A 66 -4.64 10.65 15.15
N GLN A 67 -5.20 11.67 14.51
CA GLN A 67 -6.63 11.72 14.20
C GLN A 67 -7.07 10.61 13.25
N ALA A 68 -6.29 10.37 12.18
CA ALA A 68 -6.60 9.32 11.22
C ALA A 68 -6.57 7.92 11.87
N CYS A 69 -5.56 7.61 12.70
CA CYS A 69 -5.49 6.36 13.45
C CYS A 69 -6.66 6.19 14.41
N ALA A 70 -7.00 7.24 15.16
CA ALA A 70 -8.13 7.19 16.11
C ALA A 70 -9.46 6.93 15.38
N LEU A 71 -9.69 7.63 14.26
CA LEU A 71 -10.90 7.45 13.45
C LEU A 71 -10.96 6.06 12.80
N GLU A 72 -9.83 5.55 12.29
CA GLU A 72 -9.75 4.19 11.73
C GLU A 72 -10.16 3.13 12.77
N ILE A 73 -9.59 3.20 13.99
CA ILE A 73 -9.91 2.29 15.09
C ILE A 73 -11.41 2.34 15.42
N GLN A 74 -11.97 3.56 15.55
CA GLN A 74 -13.38 3.74 15.83
C GLN A 74 -14.29 3.14 14.76
N LEU A 75 -13.97 3.35 13.49
CA LEU A 75 -14.76 2.83 12.36
C LEU A 75 -14.64 1.30 12.25
N ILE A 76 -13.45 0.74 12.47
CA ILE A 76 -13.26 -0.73 12.49
C ILE A 76 -14.09 -1.35 13.62
N ALA A 77 -14.08 -0.77 14.81
CA ALA A 77 -14.88 -1.22 15.94
C ALA A 77 -16.38 -1.10 15.66
N LEU A 78 -16.81 0.06 15.14
CA LEU A 78 -18.23 0.32 14.82
C LEU A 78 -18.78 -0.68 13.80
N PHE A 79 -18.04 -0.93 12.73
CA PHE A 79 -18.46 -1.86 11.67
C PHE A 79 -18.04 -3.31 11.94
N GLN A 80 -17.28 -3.56 12.99
CA GLN A 80 -16.67 -4.86 13.29
C GLN A 80 -15.93 -5.45 12.06
N SER A 81 -15.34 -4.58 11.25
CA SER A 81 -14.75 -4.96 9.96
C SER A 81 -13.49 -5.85 10.09
N ASN A 82 -12.94 -5.97 11.31
CA ASN A 82 -11.91 -6.94 11.71
C ASN A 82 -12.44 -8.36 11.96
N LYS A 83 -13.76 -8.54 11.94
CA LYS A 83 -14.38 -9.87 12.05
C LYS A 83 -14.70 -10.42 10.66
N PRO A 84 -14.34 -11.69 10.34
CA PRO A 84 -14.53 -12.27 9.01
C PRO A 84 -15.97 -12.22 8.49
N ARG A 85 -16.95 -12.18 9.41
CA ARG A 85 -18.37 -12.06 9.08
C ARG A 85 -18.74 -10.69 8.51
N TYR A 86 -18.07 -9.61 8.97
CA TYR A 86 -18.51 -8.24 8.71
C TYR A 86 -17.51 -7.42 7.89
N GLY A 87 -16.26 -7.88 7.74
CA GLY A 87 -15.27 -7.09 7.02
C GLY A 87 -14.02 -7.82 6.57
N TYR A 88 -13.11 -7.04 6.05
CA TYR A 88 -11.84 -7.48 5.46
C TYR A 88 -10.62 -6.86 6.13
N ASN A 89 -10.80 -6.15 7.26
CA ASN A 89 -9.67 -5.73 8.08
C ASN A 89 -9.06 -6.93 8.81
N VAL A 90 -7.74 -6.96 8.91
CA VAL A 90 -7.00 -8.02 9.62
C VAL A 90 -6.68 -7.63 11.06
N SER A 91 -6.61 -6.32 11.33
CA SER A 91 -6.27 -5.76 12.64
C SER A 91 -7.32 -4.76 13.11
N ASP A 92 -7.21 -4.34 14.36
CA ASP A 92 -8.07 -3.35 15.00
C ASP A 92 -7.78 -1.90 14.55
N GLY A 93 -6.83 -1.70 13.65
CA GLY A 93 -6.44 -0.40 13.11
C GLY A 93 -5.32 0.29 13.88
N GLY A 94 -5.00 1.52 13.48
CA GLY A 94 -3.99 2.36 14.15
C GLY A 94 -2.53 2.00 13.85
N ASN A 95 -2.27 0.94 13.13
CA ASN A 95 -0.92 0.46 12.79
C ASN A 95 -0.36 1.17 11.55
N ILE A 96 -0.12 2.47 11.66
CA ILE A 96 0.77 3.11 10.69
C ILE A 96 2.20 2.76 11.11
N PRO A 97 2.97 2.02 10.28
CA PRO A 97 4.34 1.70 10.61
C PRO A 97 5.10 2.99 10.97
N ALA A 98 5.74 3.01 12.12
CA ALA A 98 6.66 4.09 12.45
C ALA A 98 7.78 4.11 11.38
N PRO A 99 8.31 5.30 11.03
CA PRO A 99 9.51 5.35 10.22
C PRO A 99 10.56 4.44 10.88
N ARG A 100 11.26 3.66 10.07
CA ARG A 100 12.31 2.76 10.58
C ARG A 100 13.29 3.56 11.42
N SER A 101 13.64 3.05 12.60
CA SER A 101 14.66 3.69 13.43
C SER A 101 15.99 3.77 12.65
N GLU A 102 16.80 4.79 12.95
CA GLU A 102 18.11 4.96 12.31
C GLU A 102 18.98 3.72 12.48
N GLU A 103 18.93 3.07 13.64
CA GLU A 103 19.63 1.82 13.89
C GLU A 103 19.17 0.69 12.97
N THR A 104 17.85 0.53 12.76
CA THR A 104 17.29 -0.46 11.82
C THR A 104 17.73 -0.15 10.40
N GLN A 105 17.71 1.11 10.01
CA GLN A 105 18.17 1.58 8.70
C GLN A 105 19.66 1.26 8.52
N ARG A 106 20.48 1.51 9.52
CA ARG A 106 21.93 1.22 9.53
C ARG A 106 22.19 -0.27 9.37
N ARG A 107 21.50 -1.13 10.14
CA ARG A 107 21.62 -2.60 10.03
C ARG A 107 21.25 -3.11 8.64
N ILE A 108 20.18 -2.55 8.02
CA ILE A 108 19.81 -2.92 6.66
C ILE A 108 20.91 -2.49 5.68
N THR A 109 21.42 -1.27 5.81
CA THR A 109 22.50 -0.76 4.96
C THR A 109 23.78 -1.60 5.10
N GLU A 110 24.16 -1.97 6.32
CA GLU A 110 25.32 -2.83 6.58
C GLU A 110 25.14 -4.23 5.95
N LYS A 111 23.95 -4.83 6.08
CA LYS A 111 23.67 -6.14 5.44
C LYS A 111 23.67 -6.06 3.91
N LEU A 112 23.30 -4.93 3.33
CA LEU A 112 23.30 -4.73 1.89
C LEU A 112 24.67 -4.30 1.36
N ARG A 113 25.49 -3.67 2.22
CA ARG A 113 26.85 -3.24 1.88
C ARG A 113 27.71 -4.47 1.60
N GLY A 114 28.29 -4.53 0.40
CA GLY A 114 29.13 -5.66 -0.02
C GLY A 114 28.38 -6.89 -0.51
N ARG A 115 27.04 -6.85 -0.60
CA ARG A 115 26.30 -7.93 -1.22
C ARG A 115 26.63 -8.01 -2.71
N LYS A 116 27.35 -9.07 -3.08
CA LYS A 116 27.65 -9.35 -4.49
C LYS A 116 26.40 -9.91 -5.16
N LEU A 117 25.98 -9.29 -6.25
CA LEU A 117 24.92 -9.84 -7.11
C LEU A 117 25.45 -11.11 -7.79
N SER A 118 24.58 -12.09 -7.97
CA SER A 118 24.91 -13.28 -8.75
C SER A 118 25.23 -12.90 -10.21
N GLU A 119 26.08 -13.66 -10.88
CA GLU A 119 26.45 -13.41 -12.26
C GLU A 119 25.22 -13.41 -13.20
N GLU A 120 24.22 -14.24 -12.90
CA GLU A 120 22.96 -14.26 -13.62
C GLU A 120 22.20 -12.93 -13.48
N THR A 121 22.12 -12.40 -12.25
CA THR A 121 21.47 -11.10 -11.97
C THR A 121 22.22 -9.97 -12.66
N LYS A 122 23.56 -9.98 -12.64
CA LYS A 122 24.37 -8.98 -13.34
C LYS A 122 24.13 -9.02 -14.85
N LYS A 123 24.07 -10.22 -15.44
CA LYS A 123 23.75 -10.39 -16.87
C LYS A 123 22.36 -9.86 -17.21
N LYS A 124 21.33 -10.13 -16.39
CA LYS A 124 19.97 -9.59 -16.59
C LYS A 124 19.94 -8.07 -16.53
N ILE A 125 20.61 -7.46 -15.54
CA ILE A 125 20.71 -6.00 -15.40
C ILE A 125 21.45 -5.41 -16.61
N SER A 126 22.60 -5.97 -17.00
CA SER A 126 23.36 -5.52 -18.17
C SER A 126 22.50 -5.57 -19.43
N LYS A 127 21.81 -6.69 -19.66
CA LYS A 127 20.97 -6.87 -20.84
C LYS A 127 19.81 -5.86 -20.90
N SER A 128 19.19 -5.54 -19.76
CA SER A 128 18.09 -4.57 -19.68
C SER A 128 18.52 -3.10 -19.89
N HIS A 129 19.82 -2.82 -19.82
CA HIS A 129 20.39 -1.47 -20.01
C HIS A 129 21.20 -1.35 -21.30
N LEU A 130 21.16 -2.35 -22.20
CA LEU A 130 21.90 -2.34 -23.47
C LEU A 130 21.07 -1.73 -24.60
N GLY A 131 21.69 -0.84 -25.37
CA GLY A 131 21.11 -0.28 -26.58
C GLY A 131 19.77 0.43 -26.32
N GLU A 132 18.78 0.18 -27.16
CA GLU A 132 17.45 0.80 -27.10
C GLU A 132 16.66 0.52 -25.81
N LEU A 133 17.03 -0.53 -25.08
CA LEU A 133 16.45 -0.84 -23.75
C LEU A 133 16.93 0.11 -22.65
N ASN A 134 17.96 0.91 -22.91
CA ASN A 134 18.44 1.92 -21.98
C ASN A 134 17.62 3.21 -22.14
N ALA A 135 16.98 3.67 -21.06
CA ALA A 135 16.19 4.90 -21.06
C ALA A 135 16.96 6.16 -21.50
N PHE A 136 18.28 6.13 -21.46
CA PHE A 136 19.18 7.20 -21.88
C PHE A 136 19.87 6.96 -23.24
N TYR A 137 19.51 5.87 -23.93
CA TYR A 137 20.08 5.57 -25.25
C TYR A 137 19.78 6.70 -26.25
N GLY A 138 20.84 7.22 -26.88
CA GLY A 138 20.72 8.33 -27.84
C GLY A 138 20.51 9.72 -27.25
N LYS A 139 20.39 9.86 -25.92
CA LYS A 139 20.28 11.19 -25.27
C LYS A 139 21.66 11.73 -24.96
N LYS A 140 21.89 13.02 -25.31
CA LYS A 140 23.10 13.74 -24.90
C LYS A 140 22.88 14.30 -23.50
N HIS A 141 23.87 14.15 -22.63
CA HIS A 141 23.91 14.88 -21.36
C HIS A 141 24.16 16.38 -21.68
N THR A 142 23.24 17.26 -21.27
CA THR A 142 23.43 18.71 -21.28
C THR A 142 24.09 19.12 -19.99
#